data_555755d886cf7dfdf489bbf1790b4ea7
#
_entry.id   555755d886cf7dfdf489bbf1790b4ea7
#
_cell.length_a   1.000
_cell.length_b   1.000
_cell.length_c   1.000
_cell.angle_alpha   90.00
_cell.angle_beta   90.00
_cell.angle_gamma   90.00
#
_symmetry.space_group_name_H-M   'P 1'
#
loop_
_entity.id
_entity.type
_entity.pdbx_description
1 polymer ?
#
loop_
_entity_poly.entity_id
_entity_poly.type
_entity_poly.pdbx_seq_one_letter_code
_entity_poly.pdbx_strand_id
1 'polypeptide(L)'
;LLGITQVDPLKYDLLWERFLGRHRTSWPDIDSDAGNRDALIDAARELYGDQAVIPVSNFNTLKLKSLVKDIAKFYEVDFAEVNKMTGPLQDEVMSQARDENTEKSVFVLKHEDCMAYSKGYRSFMEKYPKVKDHIEALFMQNRSIGRHAGGVIIGPPEALEQSMPIIGVRGELQTPWTEGMNFRNLEDNGFIKFDFLGLTLLKDVENCIKRIITRETGVEPTFLEIRDWFDKHLNCRYVEQDDNAVWKHVYHQRRKTGVFQFTAEGARRFCEDAKPT
;
A
#
# COMPACT_ATOMS: atom_id res chain seq x y z
N LEU A 1 -15.86 17.87 14.24
CA LEU A 1 -17.15 17.90 14.92
C LEU A 1 -17.82 16.51 14.99
N LEU A 2 -17.60 15.67 13.97
CA LEU A 2 -18.17 14.31 13.92
C LEU A 2 -17.28 13.25 14.60
N GLY A 3 -16.07 13.60 15.04
CA GLY A 3 -15.13 12.65 15.64
C GLY A 3 -14.49 11.64 14.65
N ILE A 4 -14.64 11.86 13.35
CA ILE A 4 -14.08 11.00 12.29
C ILE A 4 -12.56 11.17 12.23
N THR A 5 -12.06 12.39 12.40
CA THR A 5 -10.63 12.68 12.52
C THR A 5 -10.31 13.37 13.83
N GLN A 6 -9.12 13.16 14.35
CA GLN A 6 -8.63 13.82 15.57
C GLN A 6 -7.84 15.10 15.25
N VAL A 7 -7.51 15.35 13.99
CA VAL A 7 -6.78 16.53 13.54
C VAL A 7 -7.75 17.59 13.03
N ASP A 8 -7.68 18.78 13.62
CA ASP A 8 -8.45 19.95 13.17
C ASP A 8 -7.66 20.66 12.05
N PRO A 9 -8.11 20.63 10.79
CA PRO A 9 -7.38 21.24 9.68
C PRO A 9 -7.23 22.76 9.81
N LEU A 10 -8.16 23.44 10.49
CA LEU A 10 -8.08 24.89 10.69
C LEU A 10 -7.04 25.24 11.76
N LYS A 11 -6.96 24.45 12.83
CA LYS A 11 -5.99 24.64 13.91
C LYS A 11 -4.54 24.50 13.39
N TYR A 12 -4.32 23.61 12.44
CA TYR A 12 -3.00 23.30 11.91
C TYR A 12 -2.71 23.95 10.55
N ASP A 13 -3.56 24.88 10.10
CA ASP A 13 -3.43 25.63 8.83
C ASP A 13 -3.11 24.70 7.65
N LEU A 14 -3.84 23.59 7.55
CA LEU A 14 -3.63 22.63 6.48
C LEU A 14 -4.09 23.20 5.15
N LEU A 15 -3.35 22.88 4.08
CA LEU A 15 -3.61 23.38 2.74
C LEU A 15 -5.04 23.01 2.28
N TRP A 16 -5.84 24.03 1.98
CA TRP A 16 -7.23 23.87 1.55
C TRP A 16 -7.38 23.03 0.28
N GLU A 17 -6.39 23.12 -0.60
CA GLU A 17 -6.34 22.37 -1.87
C GLU A 17 -6.27 20.85 -1.70
N ARG A 18 -5.93 20.37 -0.51
CA ARG A 18 -5.95 18.95 -0.16
C ARG A 18 -7.35 18.40 0.08
N PHE A 19 -8.33 19.28 0.29
CA PHE A 19 -9.72 18.91 0.50
C PHE A 19 -10.50 18.94 -0.83
N LEU A 20 -11.79 18.58 -0.78
CA LEU A 20 -12.66 18.61 -1.96
C LEU A 20 -12.86 20.05 -2.46
N GLY A 21 -12.24 20.38 -3.59
CA GLY A 21 -12.44 21.62 -4.29
C GLY A 21 -13.55 21.53 -5.36
N ARG A 22 -14.11 22.69 -5.75
CA ARG A 22 -15.17 22.77 -6.77
C ARG A 22 -14.75 22.23 -8.17
N HIS A 23 -13.44 22.15 -8.42
CA HIS A 23 -12.88 21.70 -9.70
C HIS A 23 -12.47 20.21 -9.67
N ARG A 24 -12.63 19.53 -8.53
CA ARG A 24 -12.32 18.11 -8.44
C ARG A 24 -13.46 17.29 -9.04
N THR A 25 -13.16 16.49 -10.04
CA THR A 25 -14.12 15.61 -10.75
C THR A 25 -14.11 14.17 -10.19
N SER A 26 -13.09 13.80 -9.41
CA SER A 26 -12.99 12.47 -8.77
C SER A 26 -13.77 12.42 -7.45
N TRP A 27 -14.31 11.26 -7.12
CA TRP A 27 -14.91 10.99 -5.82
C TRP A 27 -13.88 11.11 -4.67
N PRO A 28 -14.33 11.34 -3.42
CA PRO A 28 -13.43 11.37 -2.28
C PRO A 28 -12.80 10.01 -2.04
N ASP A 29 -11.52 10.00 -1.71
CA ASP A 29 -10.80 8.86 -1.17
C ASP A 29 -11.04 8.83 0.34
N ILE A 30 -11.62 7.75 0.85
CA ILE A 30 -11.96 7.61 2.28
C ILE A 30 -11.01 6.58 2.88
N ASP A 31 -9.93 7.09 3.48
CA ASP A 31 -8.96 6.27 4.19
C ASP A 31 -9.35 6.13 5.67
N SER A 32 -9.33 4.90 6.17
CA SER A 32 -9.53 4.58 7.58
C SER A 32 -8.44 3.61 8.03
N ASP A 33 -7.80 3.90 9.14
CA ASP A 33 -6.74 3.09 9.72
C ASP A 33 -7.25 2.24 10.89
N ALA A 34 -6.74 1.02 10.99
CA ALA A 34 -7.07 0.08 12.05
C ALA A 34 -5.86 -0.80 12.42
N GLY A 35 -5.77 -1.20 13.67
CA GLY A 35 -4.79 -2.19 14.12
C GLY A 35 -5.08 -3.61 13.58
N ASN A 36 -6.35 -3.90 13.29
CA ASN A 36 -6.79 -5.15 12.67
C ASN A 36 -7.82 -4.85 11.56
N ARG A 37 -7.36 -4.89 10.30
CA ARG A 37 -8.19 -4.63 9.13
C ARG A 37 -9.32 -5.66 8.96
N ASP A 38 -9.01 -6.93 9.18
CA ASP A 38 -10.00 -7.99 8.95
C ASP A 38 -11.15 -7.87 9.97
N ALA A 39 -10.86 -7.55 11.22
CA ALA A 39 -11.89 -7.26 12.21
C ALA A 39 -12.76 -6.04 11.85
N LEU A 40 -12.19 -5.02 11.18
CA LEU A 40 -12.97 -3.87 10.69
C LEU A 40 -13.91 -4.27 9.55
N ILE A 41 -13.47 -5.15 8.64
CA ILE A 41 -14.31 -5.70 7.58
C ILE A 41 -15.42 -6.58 8.17
N ASP A 42 -15.10 -7.43 9.14
CA ASP A 42 -16.08 -8.28 9.81
C ASP A 42 -17.14 -7.44 10.54
N ALA A 43 -16.75 -6.38 11.24
CA ALA A 43 -17.67 -5.44 11.85
C ALA A 43 -18.57 -4.73 10.82
N ALA A 44 -18.05 -4.38 9.66
CA ALA A 44 -18.87 -3.83 8.57
C ALA A 44 -19.86 -4.87 8.03
N ARG A 45 -19.45 -6.13 7.91
CA ARG A 45 -20.34 -7.24 7.50
C ARG A 45 -21.43 -7.52 8.53
N GLU A 46 -21.13 -7.47 9.82
CA GLU A 46 -22.12 -7.58 10.89
C GLU A 46 -23.18 -6.47 10.82
N LEU A 47 -22.78 -5.24 10.48
CA LEU A 47 -23.69 -4.09 10.37
C LEU A 47 -24.54 -4.11 9.10
N TYR A 48 -23.95 -4.46 7.96
CA TYR A 48 -24.57 -4.27 6.63
C TYR A 48 -24.91 -5.58 5.93
N GLY A 49 -24.41 -6.71 6.40
CA GLY A 49 -24.51 -8.01 5.77
C GLY A 49 -23.29 -8.38 4.91
N ASP A 50 -23.01 -9.67 4.79
CA ASP A 50 -21.84 -10.19 4.05
C ASP A 50 -21.81 -9.76 2.58
N GLN A 51 -22.97 -9.74 1.94
CA GLN A 51 -23.11 -9.38 0.53
C GLN A 51 -23.07 -7.87 0.27
N ALA A 52 -23.17 -7.07 1.32
CA ALA A 52 -23.09 -5.61 1.24
C ALA A 52 -21.66 -5.08 1.30
N VAL A 53 -20.68 -5.92 1.65
CA VAL A 53 -19.28 -5.51 1.87
C VAL A 53 -18.37 -6.32 0.95
N ILE A 54 -18.01 -5.72 -0.18
CA ILE A 54 -17.27 -6.37 -1.27
C ILE A 54 -15.85 -5.81 -1.36
N PRO A 55 -14.82 -6.60 -1.00
CA PRO A 55 -13.42 -6.21 -1.20
C PRO A 55 -13.09 -6.01 -2.68
N VAL A 56 -12.24 -5.04 -2.93
CA VAL A 56 -11.67 -4.76 -4.25
C VAL A 56 -10.54 -5.73 -4.53
N SER A 57 -10.42 -6.18 -5.77
CA SER A 57 -9.31 -7.01 -6.22
C SER A 57 -8.07 -6.20 -6.56
N ASN A 58 -6.94 -6.91 -6.65
CA ASN A 58 -5.70 -6.41 -7.21
C ASN A 58 -5.14 -7.45 -8.19
N PHE A 59 -4.64 -7.01 -9.32
CA PHE A 59 -3.91 -7.87 -10.26
C PHE A 59 -2.41 -7.77 -10.00
N ASN A 60 -1.80 -8.93 -9.72
CA ASN A 60 -0.35 -9.05 -9.69
C ASN A 60 0.15 -9.20 -11.12
N THR A 61 0.95 -8.27 -11.59
CA THR A 61 1.56 -8.30 -12.91
C THR A 61 2.91 -9.00 -12.91
N LEU A 62 3.28 -9.56 -14.05
CA LEU A 62 4.58 -10.19 -14.29
C LEU A 62 5.66 -9.12 -14.47
N LYS A 63 6.30 -8.72 -13.37
CA LYS A 63 7.44 -7.80 -13.38
C LYS A 63 8.71 -8.51 -13.80
N LEU A 64 9.64 -7.82 -14.45
CA LEU A 64 10.80 -8.40 -15.14
C LEU A 64 11.59 -9.40 -14.29
N LYS A 65 12.02 -9.06 -13.08
CA LYS A 65 12.82 -9.97 -12.25
C LYS A 65 12.12 -11.29 -11.93
N SER A 66 10.83 -11.24 -11.58
CA SER A 66 10.05 -12.45 -11.31
C SER A 66 9.72 -13.23 -12.57
N LEU A 67 9.42 -12.54 -13.65
CA LEU A 67 9.12 -13.14 -14.94
C LEU A 67 10.32 -13.94 -15.47
N VAL A 68 11.52 -13.35 -15.46
CA VAL A 68 12.75 -14.06 -15.87
C VAL A 68 12.95 -15.33 -15.04
N LYS A 69 12.75 -15.27 -13.73
CA LYS A 69 12.88 -16.44 -12.84
C LYS A 69 11.84 -17.52 -13.15
N ASP A 70 10.60 -17.13 -13.39
CA ASP A 70 9.51 -18.07 -13.71
C ASP A 70 9.75 -18.76 -15.06
N ILE A 71 10.15 -18.02 -16.09
CA ILE A 71 10.45 -18.57 -17.41
C ILE A 71 11.72 -19.45 -17.37
N ALA A 72 12.77 -18.97 -16.71
CA ALA A 72 14.01 -19.74 -16.57
C ALA A 72 13.76 -21.07 -15.84
N LYS A 73 12.92 -21.08 -14.82
CA LYS A 73 12.48 -22.30 -14.14
C LYS A 73 11.74 -23.26 -15.08
N PHE A 74 10.88 -22.73 -15.96
CA PHE A 74 10.17 -23.55 -16.95
C PHE A 74 11.13 -24.25 -17.93
N TYR A 75 12.24 -23.59 -18.26
CA TYR A 75 13.30 -24.14 -19.12
C TYR A 75 14.42 -24.86 -18.35
N GLU A 76 14.21 -25.16 -17.07
CA GLU A 76 15.15 -25.90 -16.20
C GLU A 76 16.54 -25.23 -16.13
N VAL A 77 16.60 -23.90 -16.28
CA VAL A 77 17.84 -23.14 -16.11
C VAL A 77 18.22 -23.11 -14.62
N ASP A 78 19.51 -23.27 -14.35
CA ASP A 78 20.01 -23.26 -12.96
C ASP A 78 19.62 -22.01 -12.19
N PHE A 79 18.98 -22.23 -11.04
CA PHE A 79 18.44 -21.15 -10.19
C PHE A 79 19.53 -20.23 -9.63
N ALA A 80 20.73 -20.77 -9.37
CA ALA A 80 21.86 -19.97 -8.90
C ALA A 80 22.35 -19.01 -9.98
N GLU A 81 22.41 -19.45 -11.23
CA GLU A 81 22.76 -18.60 -12.37
C GLU A 81 21.75 -17.46 -12.55
N VAL A 82 20.44 -17.77 -12.49
CA VAL A 82 19.38 -16.77 -12.62
C VAL A 82 19.42 -15.75 -11.49
N ASN A 83 19.61 -16.17 -10.24
CA ASN A 83 19.71 -15.26 -9.11
C ASN A 83 20.95 -14.37 -9.16
N LYS A 84 22.08 -14.92 -9.56
CA LYS A 84 23.32 -14.16 -9.76
C LYS A 84 23.14 -13.03 -10.77
N MET A 85 22.43 -13.30 -11.87
CA MET A 85 22.12 -12.31 -12.89
C MET A 85 21.07 -11.30 -12.44
N THR A 86 19.94 -11.76 -11.83
CA THR A 86 18.84 -10.87 -11.45
C THR A 86 19.09 -10.06 -10.18
N GLY A 87 20.01 -10.48 -9.32
CA GLY A 87 20.35 -9.82 -8.05
C GLY A 87 20.70 -8.34 -8.25
N PRO A 88 21.83 -8.02 -8.92
CA PRO A 88 22.33 -6.65 -9.07
C PRO A 88 21.58 -5.84 -10.13
N LEU A 89 20.73 -6.47 -10.95
CA LEU A 89 20.15 -5.90 -12.16
C LEU A 89 19.46 -4.53 -11.95
N GLN A 90 18.76 -4.33 -10.83
CA GLN A 90 18.07 -3.08 -10.58
C GLN A 90 19.05 -1.94 -10.30
N ASP A 91 20.09 -2.20 -9.52
CA ASP A 91 21.08 -1.19 -9.15
C ASP A 91 21.97 -0.84 -10.36
N GLU A 92 22.32 -1.82 -11.22
CA GLU A 92 23.07 -1.60 -12.45
C GLU A 92 22.33 -0.71 -13.46
N VAL A 93 20.99 -0.87 -13.56
CA VAL A 93 20.20 -0.23 -14.61
C VAL A 93 19.58 1.07 -14.13
N MET A 94 19.18 1.15 -12.83
CA MET A 94 18.38 2.23 -12.30
C MET A 94 19.07 3.61 -12.40
N SER A 95 20.37 3.71 -12.18
CA SER A 95 21.10 4.96 -12.27
C SER A 95 21.09 5.52 -13.71
N GLN A 96 21.36 4.68 -14.68
CA GLN A 96 21.46 5.08 -16.08
C GLN A 96 20.09 5.34 -16.72
N ALA A 97 19.12 4.46 -16.47
CA ALA A 97 17.76 4.63 -16.99
C ALA A 97 16.99 5.82 -16.38
N ARG A 98 17.36 6.27 -15.19
CA ARG A 98 16.77 7.49 -14.58
C ARG A 98 17.29 8.77 -15.18
N ASP A 99 18.56 8.83 -15.55
CA ASP A 99 19.17 10.02 -16.14
C ASP A 99 18.55 10.36 -17.51
N GLU A 100 18.06 9.34 -18.23
CA GLU A 100 17.38 9.52 -19.52
C GLU A 100 15.88 9.85 -19.40
N ASN A 101 15.23 9.52 -18.25
CA ASN A 101 13.78 9.64 -18.04
C ASN A 101 13.43 10.37 -16.73
N THR A 102 13.89 11.60 -16.57
CA THR A 102 13.74 12.40 -15.33
C THR A 102 12.30 12.68 -14.86
N GLU A 103 11.29 12.46 -15.67
CA GLU A 103 9.89 12.78 -15.35
C GLU A 103 9.09 11.67 -14.66
N LYS A 104 9.61 10.44 -14.52
CA LYS A 104 8.84 9.32 -13.95
C LYS A 104 9.11 9.13 -12.46
N SER A 105 8.08 9.33 -11.66
CA SER A 105 8.12 9.16 -10.19
C SER A 105 8.39 7.71 -9.72
N VAL A 106 8.10 6.70 -10.55
CA VAL A 106 8.29 5.28 -10.22
C VAL A 106 9.14 4.61 -11.29
N PHE A 107 10.29 4.06 -10.86
CA PHE A 107 11.14 3.28 -11.74
C PHE A 107 10.58 1.85 -11.93
N VAL A 108 10.30 1.50 -13.18
CA VAL A 108 9.91 0.14 -13.57
C VAL A 108 11.03 -0.44 -14.41
N LEU A 109 11.66 -1.52 -13.91
CA LEU A 109 12.72 -2.22 -14.63
C LEU A 109 12.16 -2.89 -15.90
N LYS A 110 12.63 -2.46 -17.08
CA LYS A 110 12.18 -2.95 -18.40
C LYS A 110 13.23 -3.83 -19.06
N HIS A 111 12.78 -4.66 -20.00
CA HIS A 111 13.65 -5.52 -20.77
C HIS A 111 14.67 -4.72 -21.59
N GLU A 112 14.23 -3.67 -22.26
CA GLU A 112 15.05 -2.82 -23.13
C GLU A 112 16.16 -2.13 -22.32
N ASP A 113 15.85 -1.58 -21.15
CA ASP A 113 16.83 -0.94 -20.27
C ASP A 113 17.88 -1.93 -19.78
N CYS A 114 17.45 -3.15 -19.44
CA CYS A 114 18.37 -4.21 -19.03
C CYS A 114 19.27 -4.70 -20.18
N MET A 115 18.73 -4.78 -21.38
CA MET A 115 19.53 -5.08 -22.60
C MET A 115 20.52 -3.96 -22.91
N ALA A 116 20.18 -2.70 -22.67
CA ALA A 116 21.06 -1.57 -22.91
C ALA A 116 22.20 -1.48 -21.87
N TYR A 117 21.88 -1.63 -20.58
CA TYR A 117 22.79 -1.24 -19.51
C TYR A 117 23.42 -2.40 -18.71
N SER A 118 22.89 -3.62 -18.77
CA SER A 118 23.46 -4.77 -18.06
C SER A 118 24.12 -5.79 -18.99
N LYS A 119 25.45 -5.94 -18.85
CA LYS A 119 26.19 -6.97 -19.58
C LYS A 119 25.77 -8.38 -19.17
N GLY A 120 25.56 -8.60 -17.88
CA GLY A 120 25.13 -9.90 -17.35
C GLY A 120 23.78 -10.32 -17.91
N TYR A 121 22.85 -9.38 -18.02
CA TYR A 121 21.52 -9.64 -18.59
C TYR A 121 21.61 -9.97 -20.09
N ARG A 122 22.37 -9.19 -20.89
CA ARG A 122 22.58 -9.49 -22.32
C ARG A 122 23.16 -10.88 -22.53
N SER A 123 24.25 -11.19 -21.85
CA SER A 123 24.90 -12.52 -21.99
C SER A 123 23.96 -13.66 -21.59
N PHE A 124 23.10 -13.44 -20.59
CA PHE A 124 22.09 -14.42 -20.21
C PHE A 124 21.02 -14.60 -21.30
N MET A 125 20.54 -13.52 -21.91
CA MET A 125 19.54 -13.58 -22.99
C MET A 125 20.11 -14.19 -24.28
N GLU A 126 21.39 -13.96 -24.58
CA GLU A 126 22.10 -14.60 -25.70
C GLU A 126 22.25 -16.11 -25.47
N LYS A 127 22.54 -16.52 -24.23
CA LYS A 127 22.67 -17.94 -23.86
C LYS A 127 21.32 -18.67 -23.88
N TYR A 128 20.23 -17.97 -23.53
CA TYR A 128 18.88 -18.53 -23.42
C TYR A 128 17.85 -17.76 -24.27
N PRO A 129 17.92 -17.83 -25.61
CA PRO A 129 17.07 -17.02 -26.49
C PRO A 129 15.57 -17.27 -26.31
N LYS A 130 15.14 -18.51 -25.99
CA LYS A 130 13.77 -18.85 -25.72
C LYS A 130 13.21 -18.10 -24.47
N VAL A 131 14.06 -17.80 -23.50
CA VAL A 131 13.67 -17.00 -22.34
C VAL A 131 13.33 -15.57 -22.76
N LYS A 132 14.12 -15.00 -23.66
CA LYS A 132 13.90 -13.65 -24.20
C LYS A 132 12.55 -13.52 -24.90
N ASP A 133 12.22 -14.44 -25.79
CA ASP A 133 10.97 -14.40 -26.57
C ASP A 133 9.73 -14.39 -25.66
N HIS A 134 9.76 -15.16 -24.58
CA HIS A 134 8.66 -15.20 -23.61
C HIS A 134 8.62 -13.97 -22.72
N ILE A 135 9.75 -13.33 -22.40
CA ILE A 135 9.77 -12.09 -21.63
C ILE A 135 9.02 -10.98 -22.39
N GLU A 136 9.32 -10.81 -23.68
CA GLU A 136 8.67 -9.79 -24.51
C GLU A 136 7.15 -10.00 -24.59
N ALA A 137 6.70 -11.26 -24.68
CA ALA A 137 5.29 -11.60 -24.78
C ALA A 137 4.53 -11.46 -23.43
N LEU A 138 5.17 -11.73 -22.30
CA LEU A 138 4.51 -11.85 -20.98
C LEU A 138 4.76 -10.66 -20.06
N PHE A 139 5.68 -9.78 -20.39
CA PHE A 139 6.02 -8.62 -19.54
C PHE A 139 4.77 -7.77 -19.25
N MET A 140 4.55 -7.47 -17.97
CA MET A 140 3.40 -6.71 -17.46
C MET A 140 2.03 -7.35 -17.68
N GLN A 141 1.95 -8.59 -18.17
CA GLN A 141 0.69 -9.32 -18.21
C GLN A 141 0.24 -9.69 -16.79
N ASN A 142 -1.07 -9.87 -16.60
CA ASN A 142 -1.64 -10.28 -15.33
C ASN A 142 -1.25 -11.72 -14.99
N ARG A 143 -0.66 -11.90 -13.83
CA ARG A 143 -0.25 -13.22 -13.31
C ARG A 143 -1.34 -13.87 -12.47
N SER A 144 -1.91 -13.10 -11.57
CA SER A 144 -2.92 -13.60 -10.63
C SER A 144 -3.77 -12.46 -10.10
N ILE A 145 -4.97 -12.82 -9.66
CA ILE A 145 -5.84 -11.92 -8.91
C ILE A 145 -5.67 -12.16 -7.42
N GLY A 146 -5.63 -11.09 -6.66
CA GLY A 146 -5.59 -11.09 -5.20
C GLY A 146 -6.57 -10.08 -4.62
N ARG A 147 -6.71 -10.04 -3.30
CA ARG A 147 -7.47 -9.01 -2.61
C ARG A 147 -6.60 -7.75 -2.45
N HIS A 148 -7.15 -6.57 -2.75
CA HIS A 148 -6.51 -5.29 -2.50
C HIS A 148 -6.22 -5.11 -1.00
N ALA A 149 -5.12 -4.44 -0.67
CA ALA A 149 -4.68 -4.32 0.72
C ALA A 149 -5.65 -3.54 1.62
N GLY A 150 -6.39 -2.56 1.10
CA GLY A 150 -7.30 -1.67 1.84
C GLY A 150 -8.70 -1.63 1.25
N GLY A 151 -8.84 -1.59 -0.07
CA GLY A 151 -10.07 -1.23 -0.76
C GLY A 151 -11.27 -2.15 -0.50
N VAL A 152 -12.39 -1.53 -0.13
CA VAL A 152 -13.68 -2.19 0.11
C VAL A 152 -14.79 -1.32 -0.45
N ILE A 153 -15.76 -1.93 -1.10
CA ILE A 153 -17.01 -1.28 -1.53
C ILE A 153 -18.10 -1.69 -0.54
N ILE A 154 -18.88 -0.72 -0.07
CA ILE A 154 -20.03 -0.95 0.81
C ILE A 154 -21.27 -0.38 0.15
N GLY A 155 -22.31 -1.19 0.01
CA GLY A 155 -23.56 -0.78 -0.61
C GLY A 155 -24.68 -1.82 -0.49
N PRO A 156 -25.91 -1.50 -0.89
CA PRO A 156 -27.00 -2.46 -0.92
C PRO A 156 -26.67 -3.66 -1.80
N PRO A 157 -26.84 -4.92 -1.33
CA PRO A 157 -26.45 -6.11 -2.09
C PRO A 157 -27.03 -6.16 -3.51
N GLU A 158 -28.31 -5.87 -3.66
CA GLU A 158 -29.00 -5.89 -4.97
C GLU A 158 -28.40 -4.86 -5.95
N ALA A 159 -28.02 -3.68 -5.45
CA ALA A 159 -27.37 -2.67 -6.28
C ALA A 159 -25.95 -3.09 -6.67
N LEU A 160 -25.21 -3.73 -5.77
CA LEU A 160 -23.87 -4.24 -6.04
C LEU A 160 -23.88 -5.34 -7.10
N GLU A 161 -24.76 -6.34 -6.97
CA GLU A 161 -24.89 -7.45 -7.92
C GLU A 161 -25.33 -7.02 -9.32
N GLN A 162 -26.21 -6.00 -9.40
CA GLN A 162 -26.71 -5.48 -10.69
C GLN A 162 -25.71 -4.58 -11.41
N SER A 163 -24.84 -3.91 -10.68
CA SER A 163 -24.00 -2.84 -11.24
C SER A 163 -22.50 -3.18 -11.26
N MET A 164 -22.08 -4.25 -10.60
CA MET A 164 -20.67 -4.59 -10.47
C MET A 164 -20.46 -6.10 -10.58
N PRO A 165 -19.47 -6.57 -11.37
CA PRO A 165 -19.11 -7.98 -11.39
C PRO A 165 -18.58 -8.40 -10.01
N ILE A 166 -19.08 -9.52 -9.49
CA ILE A 166 -18.65 -10.11 -8.22
C ILE A 166 -18.17 -11.52 -8.51
N ILE A 167 -17.00 -11.86 -7.99
CA ILE A 167 -16.36 -13.18 -8.16
C ILE A 167 -15.99 -13.78 -6.81
N GLY A 168 -16.00 -15.10 -6.75
CA GLY A 168 -15.49 -15.85 -5.61
C GLY A 168 -14.00 -16.15 -5.78
N VAL A 169 -13.17 -15.70 -4.84
CA VAL A 169 -11.74 -15.98 -4.81
C VAL A 169 -11.39 -16.58 -3.45
N ARG A 170 -10.94 -17.83 -3.42
CA ARG A 170 -10.56 -18.55 -2.19
C ARG A 170 -11.67 -18.58 -1.11
N GLY A 171 -12.92 -18.65 -1.55
CA GLY A 171 -14.08 -18.70 -0.65
C GLY A 171 -14.64 -17.35 -0.21
N GLU A 172 -14.06 -16.24 -0.62
CA GLU A 172 -14.55 -14.88 -0.35
C GLU A 172 -15.06 -14.19 -1.60
N LEU A 173 -16.09 -13.38 -1.46
CA LEU A 173 -16.59 -12.51 -2.53
C LEU A 173 -15.67 -11.30 -2.69
N GLN A 174 -15.38 -10.92 -3.93
CA GLN A 174 -14.68 -9.69 -4.26
C GLN A 174 -15.05 -9.21 -5.67
N THR A 175 -14.87 -7.92 -5.96
CA THR A 175 -15.02 -7.43 -7.32
C THR A 175 -13.71 -7.56 -8.10
N PRO A 176 -13.72 -8.03 -9.38
CA PRO A 176 -12.54 -8.02 -10.24
C PRO A 176 -12.16 -6.61 -10.73
N TRP A 177 -12.99 -5.60 -10.51
CA TRP A 177 -12.61 -4.23 -10.76
C TRP A 177 -11.52 -3.81 -9.78
N THR A 178 -10.39 -3.39 -10.33
CA THR A 178 -9.18 -3.17 -9.56
C THR A 178 -8.77 -1.71 -9.60
N GLU A 179 -8.02 -1.30 -8.59
CA GLU A 179 -7.30 -0.05 -8.65
C GLU A 179 -6.17 -0.12 -9.71
N GLY A 180 -6.03 0.92 -10.51
CA GLY A 180 -4.96 1.06 -11.50
C GLY A 180 -5.30 0.59 -12.92
N MET A 181 -6.09 -0.47 -13.10
CA MET A 181 -6.54 -0.92 -14.42
C MET A 181 -8.00 -0.56 -14.69
N ASN A 182 -8.86 -0.80 -13.72
CA ASN A 182 -10.31 -0.64 -13.83
C ASN A 182 -10.86 0.27 -12.72
N PHE A 183 -10.02 1.14 -12.16
CA PHE A 183 -10.40 2.04 -11.07
C PHE A 183 -11.56 2.94 -11.46
N ARG A 184 -11.53 3.49 -12.68
CA ARG A 184 -12.60 4.35 -13.20
C ARG A 184 -13.95 3.65 -13.32
N ASN A 185 -13.96 2.34 -13.49
CA ASN A 185 -15.24 1.59 -13.56
C ASN A 185 -16.03 1.67 -12.26
N LEU A 186 -15.37 1.73 -11.11
CA LEU A 186 -16.04 1.92 -9.81
C LEU A 186 -16.61 3.32 -9.68
N GLU A 187 -15.81 4.35 -9.96
CA GLU A 187 -16.24 5.76 -9.90
C GLU A 187 -17.33 6.08 -10.93
N ASP A 188 -17.16 5.64 -12.17
CA ASP A 188 -18.12 5.89 -13.27
C ASP A 188 -19.49 5.26 -12.98
N ASN A 189 -19.56 4.20 -12.17
CA ASN A 189 -20.80 3.57 -11.72
C ASN A 189 -21.28 4.08 -10.34
N GLY A 190 -20.66 5.12 -9.82
CA GLY A 190 -21.08 5.78 -8.58
C GLY A 190 -20.67 5.07 -7.29
N PHE A 191 -19.75 4.10 -7.35
CA PHE A 191 -19.25 3.43 -6.17
C PHE A 191 -18.11 4.20 -5.50
N ILE A 192 -18.20 4.36 -4.19
CA ILE A 192 -17.14 4.92 -3.36
C ILE A 192 -16.33 3.78 -2.77
N LYS A 193 -15.01 3.83 -2.97
CA LYS A 193 -14.07 2.91 -2.35
C LYS A 193 -13.70 3.43 -0.96
N PHE A 194 -13.81 2.57 0.03
CA PHE A 194 -13.29 2.78 1.38
C PHE A 194 -11.96 2.05 1.49
N ASP A 195 -10.90 2.74 1.86
CA ASP A 195 -9.60 2.12 2.12
C ASP A 195 -9.42 1.85 3.61
N PHE A 196 -9.57 0.58 3.99
CA PHE A 196 -9.32 0.10 5.35
C PHE A 196 -7.85 -0.34 5.47
N LEU A 197 -7.03 0.55 6.02
CA LEU A 197 -5.60 0.33 6.14
C LEU A 197 -5.27 -0.39 7.46
N GLY A 198 -4.71 -1.60 7.36
CA GLY A 198 -4.18 -2.32 8.51
C GLY A 198 -2.80 -1.81 8.90
N LEU A 199 -2.67 -1.10 10.01
CA LEU A 199 -1.41 -0.56 10.50
C LEU A 199 -0.87 -1.40 11.66
N THR A 200 0.24 -2.10 11.43
CA THR A 200 0.93 -2.89 12.46
C THR A 200 1.27 -2.05 13.69
N LEU A 201 1.67 -0.78 13.48
CA LEU A 201 1.98 0.12 14.58
C LEU A 201 0.78 0.36 15.51
N LEU A 202 -0.42 0.53 14.98
CA LEU A 202 -1.64 0.70 15.81
C LEU A 202 -1.90 -0.56 16.65
N LYS A 203 -1.68 -1.75 16.09
CA LYS A 203 -1.80 -2.99 16.83
C LYS A 203 -0.76 -3.12 17.93
N ASP A 204 0.47 -2.68 17.65
CA ASP A 204 1.55 -2.68 18.64
C ASP A 204 1.24 -1.70 19.78
N VAL A 205 0.69 -0.51 19.48
CA VAL A 205 0.23 0.47 20.46
C VAL A 205 -0.91 -0.10 21.31
N GLU A 206 -1.92 -0.71 20.68
CA GLU A 206 -3.02 -1.39 21.37
C GLU A 206 -2.50 -2.45 22.35
N ASN A 207 -1.61 -3.33 21.89
CA ASN A 207 -1.01 -4.37 22.74
C ASN A 207 -0.18 -3.78 23.90
N CYS A 208 0.51 -2.67 23.65
CA CYS A 208 1.29 -1.98 24.69
C CYS A 208 0.38 -1.42 25.78
N ILE A 209 -0.69 -0.71 25.39
CA ILE A 209 -1.69 -0.15 26.32
C ILE A 209 -2.37 -1.27 27.13
N LYS A 210 -2.78 -2.34 26.45
CA LYS A 210 -3.37 -3.53 27.09
C LYS A 210 -2.45 -4.07 28.19
N ARG A 211 -1.14 -4.21 27.92
CA ARG A 211 -0.16 -4.67 28.91
C ARG A 211 0.03 -3.69 30.07
N ILE A 212 -0.01 -2.38 29.81
CA ILE A 212 0.07 -1.35 30.84
C ILE A 212 -1.09 -1.47 31.80
N ILE A 213 -2.32 -1.45 31.27
CA ILE A 213 -3.55 -1.53 32.09
C ILE A 213 -3.59 -2.85 32.87
N THR A 214 -3.30 -3.98 32.21
CA THR A 214 -3.30 -5.30 32.88
C THR A 214 -2.28 -5.32 34.03
N ARG A 215 -1.09 -4.74 33.86
CA ARG A 215 -0.09 -4.65 34.92
C ARG A 215 -0.55 -3.79 36.11
N GLU A 216 -1.26 -2.71 35.84
CA GLU A 216 -1.72 -1.76 36.84
C GLU A 216 -2.95 -2.23 37.61
N THR A 217 -3.87 -2.91 36.92
CA THR A 217 -5.17 -3.32 37.47
C THR A 217 -5.25 -4.80 37.84
N GLY A 218 -4.36 -5.63 37.31
CA GLY A 218 -4.44 -7.10 37.40
C GLY A 218 -5.50 -7.74 36.51
N VAL A 219 -6.24 -6.96 35.71
CA VAL A 219 -7.35 -7.42 34.85
C VAL A 219 -7.07 -7.06 33.39
N GLU A 220 -7.44 -7.94 32.50
CA GLU A 220 -7.37 -7.67 31.07
C GLU A 220 -8.43 -6.63 30.67
N PRO A 221 -8.02 -5.49 30.03
CA PRO A 221 -8.94 -4.42 29.70
C PRO A 221 -9.81 -4.78 28.49
N THR A 222 -10.99 -4.20 28.44
CA THR A 222 -11.84 -4.17 27.25
C THR A 222 -11.25 -3.23 26.18
N PHE A 223 -11.74 -3.35 24.94
CA PHE A 223 -11.34 -2.44 23.87
C PHE A 223 -11.67 -0.96 24.20
N LEU A 224 -12.81 -0.70 24.83
CA LEU A 224 -13.20 0.67 25.22
C LEU A 224 -12.23 1.27 26.24
N GLU A 225 -11.79 0.51 27.23
CA GLU A 225 -10.80 0.96 28.20
C GLU A 225 -9.44 1.25 27.56
N ILE A 226 -9.03 0.42 26.56
CA ILE A 226 -7.82 0.68 25.79
C ILE A 226 -7.96 1.98 24.99
N ARG A 227 -9.11 2.20 24.34
CA ARG A 227 -9.41 3.41 23.58
C ARG A 227 -9.44 4.64 24.46
N ASP A 228 -10.09 4.58 25.60
CA ASP A 228 -10.14 5.69 26.57
C ASP A 228 -8.73 6.03 27.08
N TRP A 229 -7.90 5.04 27.33
CA TRP A 229 -6.51 5.24 27.71
C TRP A 229 -5.72 5.93 26.58
N PHE A 230 -5.88 5.46 25.33
CA PHE A 230 -5.26 6.08 24.17
C PHE A 230 -5.68 7.54 24.01
N ASP A 231 -6.98 7.79 24.06
CA ASP A 231 -7.54 9.15 23.92
C ASP A 231 -7.03 10.10 25.02
N LYS A 232 -6.84 9.59 26.21
CA LYS A 232 -6.34 10.38 27.34
C LYS A 232 -4.84 10.69 27.26
N HIS A 233 -4.03 9.76 26.74
CA HIS A 233 -2.57 9.86 26.85
C HIS A 233 -1.84 10.07 25.52
N LEU A 234 -2.40 9.63 24.40
CA LEU A 234 -1.76 9.65 23.09
C LEU A 234 -2.52 10.44 22.03
N ASN A 235 -3.71 10.96 22.34
CA ASN A 235 -4.45 11.78 21.40
C ASN A 235 -3.66 13.05 21.08
N CYS A 236 -3.65 13.43 19.81
CA CYS A 236 -2.93 14.62 19.30
C CYS A 236 -3.33 15.94 19.99
N ARG A 237 -4.45 15.98 20.75
CA ARG A 237 -4.85 17.13 21.57
C ARG A 237 -3.98 17.32 22.81
N TYR A 238 -3.35 16.25 23.29
CA TYR A 238 -2.60 16.22 24.57
C TYR A 238 -1.11 15.97 24.36
N VAL A 239 -0.74 15.37 23.23
CA VAL A 239 0.67 15.13 22.88
C VAL A 239 1.25 16.40 22.27
N GLU A 240 2.38 16.85 22.78
CA GLU A 240 3.13 17.95 22.21
C GLU A 240 3.65 17.56 20.82
N GLN A 241 3.26 18.32 19.79
CA GLN A 241 3.59 18.02 18.39
C GLN A 241 4.84 18.76 17.91
N ASP A 242 5.27 19.77 18.66
CA ASP A 242 6.44 20.62 18.37
C ASP A 242 7.69 20.23 19.16
N ASP A 243 7.83 18.95 19.51
CA ASP A 243 9.01 18.50 20.23
C ASP A 243 10.24 18.48 19.29
N ASN A 244 11.13 19.42 19.51
CA ASN A 244 12.41 19.51 18.81
C ASN A 244 13.25 18.22 18.89
N ALA A 245 13.13 17.43 19.95
CA ALA A 245 13.83 16.16 20.08
C ALA A 245 13.33 15.14 19.06
N VAL A 246 12.02 15.10 18.80
CA VAL A 246 11.41 14.24 17.76
C VAL A 246 11.90 14.66 16.39
N TRP A 247 11.89 15.97 16.08
CA TRP A 247 12.40 16.47 14.81
C TRP A 247 13.86 16.09 14.61
N LYS A 248 14.74 16.42 15.56
CA LYS A 248 16.19 16.17 15.47
C LYS A 248 16.57 14.70 15.47
N HIS A 249 15.92 13.88 16.28
CA HIS A 249 16.34 12.50 16.50
C HIS A 249 15.60 11.46 15.67
N VAL A 250 14.41 11.79 15.12
CA VAL A 250 13.62 10.91 14.27
C VAL A 250 13.64 11.40 12.83
N TYR A 251 13.05 12.58 12.55
CA TYR A 251 12.84 13.03 11.18
C TYR A 251 14.10 13.51 10.46
N HIS A 252 15.02 14.19 11.14
CA HIS A 252 16.30 14.64 10.55
C HIS A 252 17.36 13.53 10.48
N GLN A 253 17.07 12.37 11.03
CA GLN A 253 17.95 11.20 11.01
C GLN A 253 17.26 10.01 10.34
N ARG A 254 18.03 8.96 10.01
CA ARG A 254 17.48 7.72 9.42
C ARG A 254 16.75 6.81 10.42
N ARG A 255 16.24 7.35 11.52
CA ARG A 255 15.56 6.60 12.60
C ARG A 255 14.03 6.62 12.47
N LYS A 256 13.53 6.34 11.25
CA LYS A 256 12.09 6.42 10.94
C LYS A 256 11.39 5.05 10.96
N THR A 257 11.98 4.07 11.63
CA THR A 257 11.35 2.76 11.83
C THR A 257 10.03 2.93 12.58
N GLY A 258 8.95 2.39 12.03
CA GLY A 258 7.61 2.52 12.59
C GLY A 258 6.87 3.82 12.25
N VAL A 259 7.53 4.81 11.64
CA VAL A 259 6.83 6.00 11.15
C VAL A 259 6.15 5.67 9.83
N PHE A 260 4.82 5.71 9.83
CA PHE A 260 4.01 5.35 8.67
C PHE A 260 4.36 6.20 7.44
N GLN A 261 4.52 5.56 6.28
CA GLN A 261 4.90 6.15 4.99
C GLN A 261 6.28 6.84 4.92
N PHE A 262 7.06 6.88 6.01
CA PHE A 262 8.40 7.48 6.04
C PHE A 262 9.55 6.46 5.95
N THR A 263 9.23 5.20 5.70
CA THR A 263 10.26 4.14 5.52
C THR A 263 10.83 4.09 4.10
N ALA A 264 10.14 4.67 3.12
CA ALA A 264 10.61 4.77 1.73
C ALA A 264 11.81 5.75 1.62
N GLU A 265 12.78 5.42 0.76
CA GLU A 265 14.03 6.20 0.61
C GLU A 265 13.77 7.65 0.21
N GLY A 266 12.78 7.91 -0.67
CA GLY A 266 12.41 9.26 -1.08
C GLY A 266 11.94 10.14 0.08
N ALA A 267 11.06 9.63 0.94
CA ALA A 267 10.56 10.36 2.11
C ALA A 267 11.67 10.59 3.15
N ARG A 268 12.55 9.59 3.34
CA ARG A 268 13.72 9.72 4.22
C ARG A 268 14.64 10.84 3.77
N ARG A 269 15.03 10.81 2.50
CA ARG A 269 15.93 11.79 1.90
C ARG A 269 15.35 13.20 1.95
N PHE A 270 14.06 13.33 1.61
CA PHE A 270 13.38 14.62 1.72
C PHE A 270 13.46 15.21 3.13
N CYS A 271 13.19 14.43 4.17
CA CYS A 271 13.27 14.91 5.55
C CYS A 271 14.70 15.25 6.00
N GLU A 272 15.71 14.51 5.51
CA GLU A 272 17.12 14.78 5.80
C GLU A 272 17.61 16.09 5.15
N ASP A 273 17.15 16.35 3.93
CA ASP A 273 17.54 17.53 3.15
C ASP A 273 16.76 18.78 3.58
N ALA A 274 15.44 18.68 3.72
CA ALA A 274 14.55 19.80 4.05
C ALA A 274 14.58 20.17 5.53
N LYS A 275 14.90 19.21 6.42
CA LYS A 275 14.92 19.39 7.89
C LYS A 275 13.68 20.12 8.42
N PRO A 276 12.45 19.60 8.16
CA PRO A 276 11.23 20.25 8.63
C PRO A 276 11.23 20.39 10.15
N THR A 277 10.53 21.46 10.61
CA THR A 277 10.36 21.77 12.04
C THR A 277 8.89 21.89 12.37
#